data_4b73acd847bedef27b433b761279d774
#
_entry.id   4b73acd847bedef27b433b761279d774
#
_cell.length_a   1.000
_cell.length_b   1.000
_cell.length_c   1.000
_cell.angle_alpha   90.00
_cell.angle_beta   90.00
_cell.angle_gamma   90.00
#
_symmetry.space_group_name_H-M   'P 1'
#
loop_
_entity.id
_entity.type
_entity.pdbx_description
1 polymer ?
#
loop_
_entity_poly.entity_id
_entity_poly.type
_entity_poly.pdbx_seq_one_letter_code
_entity_poly.pdbx_strand_id
1 'polypeptide(L)'
;MNIHAMRAIYRFEMARTWRTVMQSIIAPVISTSLYFVVFGSAIGSRISQVGGISYGSFIVPGLVMLSLLSQSISNASFGIYFPRFTGTIYELLSAPVSYAEIAISYVGAAATKSIILGLIILATAALFVPLQIQHPFWMILFLVLTAVTFSLFGFIIGIWADGFEKLQLVPLLIITPLTFLGGSFYSVDMLPPFWRIVTLFNPIVYLVSGFRWSFYGLADVHVGVSLGMTALFLAVLMAVVAWIFKTGYRLKT
;
A
#
# COMPACT_ATOMS: atom_id res chain seq x y z
N MET A 1 7.22 -26.19 -9.21
CA MET A 1 6.69 -24.81 -9.32
C MET A 1 6.28 -24.57 -10.76
N ASN A 2 4.99 -24.26 -11.00
CA ASN A 2 4.45 -24.05 -12.34
C ASN A 2 4.57 -22.57 -12.77
N ILE A 3 5.75 -22.21 -13.28
CA ILE A 3 6.07 -20.83 -13.68
C ILE A 3 5.15 -20.35 -14.82
N HIS A 4 4.69 -21.23 -15.70
CA HIS A 4 3.79 -20.86 -16.79
C HIS A 4 2.42 -20.40 -16.28
N ALA A 5 1.87 -21.10 -15.30
CA ALA A 5 0.60 -20.73 -14.67
C ALA A 5 0.75 -19.41 -13.87
N MET A 6 1.81 -19.25 -13.10
CA MET A 6 2.11 -18.00 -12.39
C MET A 6 2.20 -16.81 -13.35
N ARG A 7 2.93 -16.97 -14.45
CA ARG A 7 3.07 -15.95 -15.48
C ARG A 7 1.73 -15.62 -16.15
N ALA A 8 0.89 -16.62 -16.37
CA ALA A 8 -0.44 -16.41 -16.97
C ALA A 8 -1.34 -15.57 -16.06
N ILE A 9 -1.44 -15.91 -14.76
CA ILE A 9 -2.20 -15.15 -13.77
C ILE A 9 -1.66 -13.73 -13.66
N TYR A 10 -0.34 -13.57 -13.51
CA TYR A 10 0.30 -12.27 -13.40
C TYR A 10 0.02 -11.38 -14.63
N ARG A 11 0.19 -11.93 -15.85
CA ARG A 11 -0.06 -11.18 -17.10
C ARG A 11 -1.53 -10.80 -17.25
N PHE A 12 -2.46 -11.70 -16.88
CA PHE A 12 -3.89 -11.39 -16.89
C PHE A 12 -4.22 -10.21 -15.97
N GLU A 13 -3.68 -10.22 -14.75
CA GLU A 13 -3.84 -9.14 -13.79
C GLU A 13 -3.22 -7.83 -14.27
N MET A 14 -2.03 -7.86 -14.85
CA MET A 14 -1.39 -6.67 -15.42
C MET A 14 -2.18 -6.12 -16.61
N ALA A 15 -2.71 -6.97 -17.49
CA ALA A 15 -3.55 -6.55 -18.62
C ALA A 15 -4.86 -5.89 -18.15
N ARG A 16 -5.41 -6.31 -16.99
CA ARG A 16 -6.58 -5.66 -16.39
C ARG A 16 -6.29 -4.19 -16.07
N THR A 17 -5.11 -3.85 -15.59
CA THR A 17 -4.72 -2.47 -15.28
C THR A 17 -4.78 -1.54 -16.49
N TRP A 18 -4.33 -2.03 -17.63
CA TRP A 18 -4.39 -1.25 -18.88
C TRP A 18 -5.83 -1.02 -19.37
N ARG A 19 -6.73 -1.98 -19.13
CA ARG A 19 -8.16 -1.82 -19.44
C ARG A 19 -8.87 -0.85 -18.50
N THR A 20 -8.33 -0.64 -17.29
CA THR A 20 -8.91 0.24 -16.26
C THR A 20 -7.96 1.39 -15.90
N VAL A 21 -7.14 1.86 -16.85
CA VAL A 21 -6.09 2.88 -16.60
C VAL A 21 -6.63 4.16 -15.97
N MET A 22 -7.84 4.58 -16.35
CA MET A 22 -8.50 5.75 -15.77
C MET A 22 -8.67 5.62 -14.25
N GLN A 23 -9.12 4.46 -13.77
CA GLN A 23 -9.36 4.22 -12.34
C GLN A 23 -8.07 3.82 -11.61
N SER A 24 -7.19 3.05 -12.28
CA SER A 24 -6.02 2.45 -11.64
C SER A 24 -4.83 3.42 -11.55
N ILE A 25 -4.74 4.41 -12.43
CA ILE A 25 -3.60 5.32 -12.51
C ILE A 25 -4.06 6.78 -12.51
N ILE A 26 -4.92 7.18 -13.44
CA ILE A 26 -5.23 8.60 -13.65
C ILE A 26 -5.98 9.18 -12.45
N ALA A 27 -7.02 8.53 -11.96
CA ALA A 27 -7.79 9.03 -10.83
C ALA A 27 -6.95 9.18 -9.54
N PRO A 28 -6.12 8.19 -9.11
CA PRO A 28 -5.21 8.39 -7.98
C PRO A 28 -4.17 9.51 -8.19
N VAL A 29 -3.63 9.66 -9.40
CA VAL A 29 -2.66 10.73 -9.71
C VAL A 29 -3.32 12.10 -9.60
N ILE A 30 -4.51 12.28 -10.17
CA ILE A 30 -5.27 13.54 -10.06
C ILE A 30 -5.60 13.84 -8.59
N SER A 31 -6.11 12.86 -7.85
CA SER A 31 -6.46 13.04 -6.42
C SER A 31 -5.23 13.44 -5.60
N THR A 32 -4.10 12.78 -5.82
CA THR A 32 -2.86 13.10 -5.10
C THR A 32 -2.31 14.48 -5.51
N SER A 33 -2.40 14.84 -6.80
CA SER A 33 -2.04 16.17 -7.28
C SER A 33 -2.87 17.27 -6.62
N LEU A 34 -4.19 17.05 -6.47
CA LEU A 34 -5.06 17.96 -5.73
C LEU A 34 -4.67 18.08 -4.26
N TYR A 35 -4.28 16.99 -3.62
CA TYR A 35 -3.72 17.05 -2.26
C TYR A 35 -2.46 17.91 -2.20
N PHE A 36 -1.53 17.81 -3.18
CA PHE A 36 -0.36 18.68 -3.23
C PHE A 36 -0.73 20.16 -3.38
N VAL A 37 -1.67 20.46 -4.25
CA VAL A 37 -2.13 21.83 -4.45
C VAL A 37 -2.80 22.38 -3.17
N VAL A 38 -3.74 21.64 -2.59
CA VAL A 38 -4.50 22.10 -1.41
C VAL A 38 -3.62 22.16 -0.18
N PHE A 39 -2.93 21.10 0.18
CA PHE A 39 -2.11 21.05 1.40
C PHE A 39 -0.81 21.83 1.23
N GLY A 40 -0.16 21.75 0.07
CA GLY A 40 1.07 22.48 -0.21
C GLY A 40 0.87 23.99 -0.24
N SER A 41 -0.23 24.48 -0.84
CA SER A 41 -0.50 25.92 -0.90
C SER A 41 -1.25 26.45 0.31
N ALA A 42 -2.39 25.83 0.70
CA ALA A 42 -3.25 26.37 1.75
C ALA A 42 -2.63 26.22 3.16
N ILE A 43 -2.05 25.05 3.46
CA ILE A 43 -1.40 24.81 4.76
C ILE A 43 0.06 25.27 4.72
N GLY A 44 0.76 25.08 3.61
CA GLY A 44 2.15 25.52 3.43
C GLY A 44 2.32 27.03 3.54
N SER A 45 1.26 27.84 3.29
CA SER A 45 1.27 29.28 3.53
C SER A 45 1.30 29.64 5.03
N ARG A 46 0.83 28.73 5.91
CA ARG A 46 0.79 28.93 7.37
C ARG A 46 1.91 28.18 8.10
N ILE A 47 2.27 26.99 7.59
CA ILE A 47 3.37 26.18 8.11
C ILE A 47 4.43 26.12 7.02
N SER A 48 5.41 27.02 7.09
CA SER A 48 6.43 27.11 6.04
C SER A 48 7.36 25.90 6.02
N GLN A 49 7.71 25.37 7.21
CA GLN A 49 8.67 24.25 7.34
C GLN A 49 8.30 23.29 8.47
N VAL A 50 8.64 22.01 8.29
CA VAL A 50 8.60 20.96 9.30
C VAL A 50 9.96 20.27 9.29
N GLY A 51 10.69 20.29 10.42
CA GLY A 51 12.03 19.72 10.52
C GLY A 51 13.05 20.32 9.54
N GLY A 52 12.91 21.60 9.17
CA GLY A 52 13.81 22.27 8.22
C GLY A 52 13.49 22.02 6.73
N ILE A 53 12.40 21.31 6.43
CA ILE A 53 11.95 21.00 5.06
C ILE A 53 10.65 21.76 4.79
N SER A 54 10.44 22.18 3.54
CA SER A 54 9.17 22.81 3.15
C SER A 54 8.01 21.85 3.41
N TYR A 55 6.89 22.36 3.90
CA TYR A 55 5.73 21.53 4.21
C TYR A 55 5.25 20.71 3.00
N GLY A 56 5.29 21.32 1.79
CA GLY A 56 4.94 20.61 0.56
C GLY A 56 5.82 19.39 0.32
N SER A 57 7.13 19.50 0.51
CA SER A 57 8.05 18.35 0.37
C SER A 57 7.85 17.32 1.49
N PHE A 58 7.56 17.78 2.72
CA PHE A 58 7.35 16.89 3.87
C PHE A 58 6.17 15.92 3.70
N ILE A 59 5.07 16.37 3.07
CA ILE A 59 3.87 15.53 2.89
C ILE A 59 3.98 14.52 1.76
N VAL A 60 4.95 14.67 0.83
CA VAL A 60 5.09 13.78 -0.34
C VAL A 60 5.19 12.31 0.05
N PRO A 61 6.10 11.88 0.96
CA PRO A 61 6.19 10.47 1.35
C PRO A 61 4.89 9.93 1.94
N GLY A 62 4.18 10.74 2.75
CA GLY A 62 2.89 10.36 3.33
C GLY A 62 1.80 10.15 2.27
N LEU A 63 1.70 11.03 1.27
CA LEU A 63 0.73 10.93 0.18
C LEU A 63 1.02 9.75 -0.75
N VAL A 64 2.30 9.48 -1.04
CA VAL A 64 2.71 8.28 -1.80
C VAL A 64 2.27 7.03 -1.03
N MET A 65 2.53 6.97 0.28
CA MET A 65 2.14 5.83 1.12
C MET A 65 0.62 5.66 1.19
N LEU A 66 -0.15 6.73 1.37
CA LEU A 66 -1.62 6.68 1.38
C LEU A 66 -2.16 6.03 0.09
N SER A 67 -1.67 6.47 -1.06
CA SER A 67 -2.07 5.93 -2.36
C SER A 67 -1.60 4.49 -2.55
N LEU A 68 -0.35 4.19 -2.17
CA LEU A 68 0.24 2.86 -2.26
C LEU A 68 -0.54 1.83 -1.43
N LEU A 69 -0.85 2.14 -0.18
CA LEU A 69 -1.62 1.30 0.73
C LEU A 69 -3.01 0.98 0.17
N SER A 70 -3.75 2.03 -0.20
CA SER A 70 -5.11 1.90 -0.72
C SER A 70 -5.15 1.07 -2.01
N GLN A 71 -4.21 1.32 -2.94
CA GLN A 71 -4.15 0.60 -4.21
C GLN A 71 -3.66 -0.84 -4.06
N SER A 72 -2.69 -1.09 -3.17
CA SER A 72 -2.22 -2.45 -2.89
C SER A 72 -3.36 -3.33 -2.38
N ILE A 73 -4.14 -2.82 -1.42
CA ILE A 73 -5.29 -3.54 -0.87
C ILE A 73 -6.35 -3.74 -1.94
N SER A 74 -6.77 -2.67 -2.63
CA SER A 74 -7.85 -2.74 -3.61
C SER A 74 -7.53 -3.66 -4.79
N ASN A 75 -6.31 -3.57 -5.34
CA ASN A 75 -5.89 -4.43 -6.45
C ASN A 75 -5.83 -5.91 -6.06
N ALA A 76 -5.30 -6.23 -4.89
CA ALA A 76 -5.18 -7.61 -4.43
C ALA A 76 -6.52 -8.20 -4.01
N SER A 77 -7.34 -7.44 -3.26
CA SER A 77 -8.65 -7.90 -2.79
C SER A 77 -9.60 -8.15 -3.97
N PHE A 78 -9.68 -7.23 -4.91
CA PHE A 78 -10.49 -7.42 -6.11
C PHE A 78 -9.95 -8.57 -6.98
N GLY A 79 -8.62 -8.71 -7.08
CA GLY A 79 -7.97 -9.75 -7.88
C GLY A 79 -8.43 -11.16 -7.52
N ILE A 80 -8.46 -11.51 -6.24
CA ILE A 80 -8.89 -12.82 -5.76
C ILE A 80 -10.41 -12.93 -5.56
N TYR A 81 -11.09 -11.84 -5.19
CA TYR A 81 -12.53 -11.86 -4.97
C TYR A 81 -13.31 -12.06 -6.27
N PHE A 82 -12.93 -11.38 -7.36
CA PHE A 82 -13.66 -11.45 -8.62
C PHE A 82 -13.74 -12.85 -9.22
N PRO A 83 -12.66 -13.67 -9.30
CA PRO A 83 -12.75 -15.07 -9.68
C PRO A 83 -13.66 -15.92 -8.78
N ARG A 84 -13.73 -15.61 -7.49
CA ARG A 84 -14.65 -16.29 -6.56
C ARG A 84 -16.10 -15.91 -6.88
N PHE A 85 -16.36 -14.64 -7.10
CA PHE A 85 -17.71 -14.15 -7.43
C PHE A 85 -18.23 -14.71 -8.76
N THR A 86 -17.38 -14.85 -9.78
CA THR A 86 -17.74 -15.40 -11.09
C THR A 86 -17.70 -16.93 -11.16
N GLY A 87 -17.21 -17.60 -10.12
CA GLY A 87 -17.03 -19.06 -10.12
C GLY A 87 -15.77 -19.54 -10.85
N THR A 88 -15.04 -18.68 -11.55
CA THR A 88 -13.80 -19.07 -12.27
C THR A 88 -12.66 -19.49 -11.33
N ILE A 89 -12.80 -19.26 -10.03
CA ILE A 89 -11.86 -19.76 -9.02
C ILE A 89 -11.76 -21.30 -9.04
N TYR A 90 -12.84 -22.00 -9.36
CA TYR A 90 -12.84 -23.47 -9.40
C TYR A 90 -11.97 -24.01 -10.55
N GLU A 91 -11.92 -23.31 -11.68
CA GLU A 91 -11.01 -23.64 -12.79
C GLU A 91 -9.56 -23.48 -12.36
N LEU A 92 -9.26 -22.39 -11.61
CA LEU A 92 -7.94 -22.15 -11.07
C LEU A 92 -7.51 -23.18 -10.03
N LEU A 93 -8.44 -23.58 -9.14
CA LEU A 93 -8.18 -24.59 -8.10
C LEU A 93 -8.10 -26.02 -8.65
N SER A 94 -8.71 -26.33 -9.81
CA SER A 94 -8.61 -27.61 -10.48
C SER A 94 -7.35 -27.72 -11.36
N ALA A 95 -6.73 -26.62 -11.70
CA ALA A 95 -5.46 -26.60 -12.44
C ALA A 95 -4.29 -27.11 -11.57
N PRO A 96 -3.22 -27.65 -12.19
CA PRO A 96 -2.04 -28.12 -11.47
C PRO A 96 -1.17 -26.94 -10.97
N VAL A 97 -1.76 -26.08 -10.12
CA VAL A 97 -1.17 -24.89 -9.54
C VAL A 97 -1.28 -24.95 -8.03
N SER A 98 -0.18 -24.75 -7.33
CA SER A 98 -0.19 -24.72 -5.87
C SER A 98 -0.79 -23.43 -5.33
N TYR A 99 -1.34 -23.50 -4.13
CA TYR A 99 -1.90 -22.32 -3.45
C TYR A 99 -0.87 -21.20 -3.26
N ALA A 100 0.39 -21.54 -3.01
CA ALA A 100 1.47 -20.57 -2.90
C ALA A 100 1.72 -19.84 -4.23
N GLU A 101 1.67 -20.56 -5.36
CA GLU A 101 1.81 -19.99 -6.70
C GLU A 101 0.66 -19.04 -7.04
N ILE A 102 -0.57 -19.37 -6.63
CA ILE A 102 -1.73 -18.50 -6.77
C ILE A 102 -1.53 -17.21 -5.97
N ALA A 103 -1.19 -17.33 -4.68
CA ALA A 103 -0.96 -16.16 -3.81
C ALA A 103 0.17 -15.27 -4.34
N ILE A 104 1.32 -15.84 -4.68
CA ILE A 104 2.46 -15.08 -5.20
C ILE A 104 2.09 -14.34 -6.49
N SER A 105 1.31 -14.96 -7.37
CA SER A 105 0.92 -14.34 -8.64
C SER A 105 -0.01 -13.14 -8.46
N TYR A 106 -1.07 -13.28 -7.65
CA TYR A 106 -2.02 -12.19 -7.39
C TYR A 106 -1.38 -11.07 -6.57
N VAL A 107 -0.69 -11.43 -5.48
CA VAL A 107 0.01 -10.45 -4.62
C VAL A 107 1.12 -9.76 -5.39
N GLY A 108 1.91 -10.50 -6.17
CA GLY A 108 2.99 -9.94 -6.99
C GLY A 108 2.45 -8.97 -8.05
N ALA A 109 1.36 -9.31 -8.74
CA ALA A 109 0.73 -8.40 -9.70
C ALA A 109 0.17 -7.14 -9.01
N ALA A 110 -0.52 -7.27 -7.89
CA ALA A 110 -1.07 -6.15 -7.14
C ALA A 110 0.05 -5.23 -6.61
N ALA A 111 1.11 -5.81 -6.03
CA ALA A 111 2.27 -5.05 -5.56
C ALA A 111 2.96 -4.30 -6.71
N THR A 112 3.18 -4.95 -7.86
CA THR A 112 3.79 -4.30 -9.03
C THR A 112 2.96 -3.11 -9.52
N LYS A 113 1.63 -3.26 -9.64
CA LYS A 113 0.72 -2.17 -10.01
C LYS A 113 0.84 -0.99 -9.06
N SER A 114 0.87 -1.26 -7.77
CA SER A 114 0.93 -0.24 -6.72
C SER A 114 2.29 0.46 -6.67
N ILE A 115 3.38 -0.28 -6.90
CA ILE A 115 4.74 0.30 -7.02
C ILE A 115 4.81 1.24 -8.23
N ILE A 116 4.31 0.80 -9.39
CA ILE A 116 4.27 1.65 -10.60
C ILE A 116 3.49 2.93 -10.32
N LEU A 117 2.32 2.83 -9.68
CA LEU A 117 1.53 4.01 -9.31
C LEU A 117 2.28 4.90 -8.33
N GLY A 118 2.89 4.34 -7.29
CA GLY A 118 3.69 5.09 -6.32
C GLY A 118 4.83 5.87 -6.97
N LEU A 119 5.52 5.26 -7.94
CA LEU A 119 6.58 5.91 -8.71
C LEU A 119 6.03 7.02 -9.62
N ILE A 120 4.85 6.82 -10.24
CA ILE A 120 4.19 7.86 -11.04
C ILE A 120 3.79 9.05 -10.15
N ILE A 121 3.21 8.79 -8.97
CA ILE A 121 2.86 9.84 -8.01
C ILE A 121 4.11 10.58 -7.54
N LEU A 122 5.21 9.88 -7.29
CA LEU A 122 6.48 10.49 -6.90
C LEU A 122 7.03 11.38 -8.02
N ALA A 123 7.01 10.90 -9.26
CA ALA A 123 7.41 11.69 -10.42
C ALA A 123 6.51 12.94 -10.61
N THR A 124 5.20 12.78 -10.37
CA THR A 124 4.26 13.90 -10.39
C THR A 124 4.55 14.91 -9.29
N ALA A 125 4.82 14.43 -8.06
CA ALA A 125 5.17 15.30 -6.92
C ALA A 125 6.43 16.13 -7.19
N ALA A 126 7.41 15.58 -7.90
CA ALA A 126 8.64 16.29 -8.29
C ALA A 126 8.38 17.52 -9.17
N LEU A 127 7.22 17.61 -9.83
CA LEU A 127 6.82 18.79 -10.62
C LEU A 127 6.32 19.94 -9.73
N PHE A 128 5.86 19.64 -8.51
CA PHE A 128 5.27 20.62 -7.59
C PHE A 128 6.25 21.08 -6.51
N VAL A 129 7.14 20.19 -6.06
CA VAL A 129 8.05 20.45 -4.94
C VAL A 129 9.43 19.86 -5.20
N PRO A 130 10.50 20.51 -4.69
CA PRO A 130 11.84 19.94 -4.78
C PRO A 130 11.94 18.68 -3.88
N LEU A 131 12.23 17.54 -4.51
CA LEU A 131 12.44 16.28 -3.79
C LEU A 131 13.93 16.04 -3.61
N GLN A 132 14.33 15.64 -2.40
CA GLN A 132 15.66 15.20 -2.08
C GLN A 132 15.60 13.74 -1.61
N ILE A 133 16.16 12.82 -2.38
CA ILE A 133 16.20 11.41 -2.01
C ILE A 133 17.62 11.12 -1.52
N GLN A 134 17.79 11.12 -0.17
CA GLN A 134 19.11 10.86 0.44
C GLN A 134 19.49 9.39 0.39
N HIS A 135 18.51 8.48 0.51
CA HIS A 135 18.76 7.05 0.58
C HIS A 135 17.89 6.28 -0.44
N PRO A 136 18.26 6.27 -1.77
CA PRO A 136 17.43 5.68 -2.81
C PRO A 136 17.15 4.17 -2.63
N PHE A 137 18.15 3.42 -2.16
CA PHE A 137 17.99 1.99 -1.88
C PHE A 137 16.89 1.74 -0.83
N TRP A 138 16.91 2.49 0.28
CA TRP A 138 15.91 2.37 1.33
C TRP A 138 14.53 2.83 0.89
N MET A 139 14.47 3.87 0.05
CA MET A 139 13.21 4.30 -0.56
C MET A 139 12.55 3.16 -1.34
N ILE A 140 13.28 2.50 -2.23
CA ILE A 140 12.77 1.37 -3.00
C ILE A 140 12.41 0.20 -2.08
N LEU A 141 13.23 -0.11 -1.09
CA LEU A 141 12.98 -1.19 -0.14
C LEU A 141 11.67 -0.98 0.63
N PHE A 142 11.44 0.20 1.22
CA PHE A 142 10.19 0.52 1.92
C PHE A 142 8.99 0.52 0.97
N LEU A 143 9.16 1.03 -0.26
CA LEU A 143 8.11 1.01 -1.28
C LEU A 143 7.68 -0.43 -1.60
N VAL A 144 8.63 -1.31 -1.87
CA VAL A 144 8.38 -2.72 -2.20
C VAL A 144 7.80 -3.47 -1.00
N LEU A 145 8.40 -3.34 0.18
CA LEU A 145 7.91 -3.99 1.40
C LEU A 145 6.47 -3.59 1.72
N THR A 146 6.17 -2.29 1.63
CA THR A 146 4.81 -1.79 1.86
C THR A 146 3.84 -2.34 0.83
N ALA A 147 4.18 -2.28 -0.46
CA ALA A 147 3.33 -2.79 -1.53
C ALA A 147 3.04 -4.29 -1.37
N VAL A 148 4.03 -5.12 -1.07
CA VAL A 148 3.87 -6.56 -0.86
C VAL A 148 3.04 -6.84 0.39
N THR A 149 3.34 -6.20 1.51
CA THR A 149 2.64 -6.38 2.79
C THR A 149 1.14 -6.06 2.64
N PHE A 150 0.82 -4.92 2.06
CA PHE A 150 -0.57 -4.50 1.91
C PHE A 150 -1.31 -5.18 0.75
N SER A 151 -0.59 -5.70 -0.25
CA SER A 151 -1.18 -6.62 -1.23
C SER A 151 -1.53 -7.97 -0.60
N LEU A 152 -0.69 -8.51 0.31
CA LEU A 152 -1.04 -9.70 1.10
C LEU A 152 -2.25 -9.44 1.99
N PHE A 153 -2.31 -8.30 2.66
CA PHE A 153 -3.46 -7.92 3.46
C PHE A 153 -4.73 -7.81 2.61
N GLY A 154 -4.65 -7.14 1.45
CA GLY A 154 -5.76 -7.08 0.49
C GLY A 154 -6.19 -8.46 -0.02
N PHE A 155 -5.25 -9.35 -0.27
CA PHE A 155 -5.54 -10.74 -0.67
C PHE A 155 -6.35 -11.49 0.39
N ILE A 156 -6.00 -11.32 1.69
CA ILE A 156 -6.77 -11.88 2.81
C ILE A 156 -8.18 -11.29 2.85
N ILE A 157 -8.32 -9.96 2.69
CA ILE A 157 -9.63 -9.29 2.63
C ILE A 157 -10.47 -9.86 1.48
N GLY A 158 -9.88 -10.05 0.29
CA GLY A 158 -10.59 -10.59 -0.87
C GLY A 158 -11.07 -12.03 -0.68
N ILE A 159 -10.37 -12.84 0.14
CA ILE A 159 -10.85 -14.17 0.54
C ILE A 159 -11.96 -14.06 1.59
N TRP A 160 -11.85 -13.13 2.54
CA TRP A 160 -12.82 -12.96 3.62
C TRP A 160 -14.14 -12.32 3.18
N ALA A 161 -14.10 -11.44 2.19
CA ALA A 161 -15.27 -10.68 1.75
C ALA A 161 -16.34 -11.56 1.10
N ASP A 162 -17.61 -11.30 1.44
CA ASP A 162 -18.79 -11.96 0.87
C ASP A 162 -19.49 -11.08 -0.18
N GLY A 163 -19.05 -9.83 -0.35
CA GLY A 163 -19.62 -8.86 -1.28
C GLY A 163 -18.64 -7.76 -1.64
N PHE A 164 -18.87 -7.09 -2.78
CA PHE A 164 -18.05 -5.95 -3.23
C PHE A 164 -17.99 -4.81 -2.23
N GLU A 165 -19.05 -4.63 -1.43
CA GLU A 165 -19.13 -3.61 -0.41
C GLU A 165 -18.02 -3.80 0.64
N LYS A 166 -17.80 -5.05 1.12
CA LYS A 166 -16.75 -5.35 2.11
C LYS A 166 -15.35 -5.08 1.60
N LEU A 167 -15.11 -5.17 0.29
CA LEU A 167 -13.80 -4.82 -0.30
C LEU A 167 -13.48 -3.34 -0.15
N GLN A 168 -14.50 -2.48 -0.15
CA GLN A 168 -14.33 -1.02 -0.03
C GLN A 168 -14.34 -0.55 1.43
N LEU A 169 -15.09 -1.24 2.30
CA LEU A 169 -15.23 -0.86 3.72
C LEU A 169 -13.88 -0.86 4.45
N VAL A 170 -13.05 -1.87 4.24
CA VAL A 170 -11.77 -1.98 4.96
C VAL A 170 -10.80 -0.85 4.57
N PRO A 171 -10.53 -0.57 3.27
CA PRO A 171 -9.72 0.59 2.89
C PRO A 171 -10.28 1.92 3.43
N LEU A 172 -11.59 2.12 3.30
CA LEU A 172 -12.22 3.39 3.64
C LEU A 172 -12.29 3.63 5.16
N LEU A 173 -12.73 2.65 5.93
CA LEU A 173 -13.02 2.83 7.36
C LEU A 173 -11.81 2.52 8.27
N ILE A 174 -10.87 1.73 7.81
CA ILE A 174 -9.72 1.31 8.62
C ILE A 174 -8.45 1.96 8.10
N ILE A 175 -8.09 1.69 6.84
CA ILE A 175 -6.77 2.09 6.34
C ILE A 175 -6.67 3.61 6.18
N THR A 176 -7.69 4.26 5.65
CA THR A 176 -7.65 5.73 5.48
C THR A 176 -7.47 6.44 6.82
N PRO A 177 -8.28 6.21 7.88
CA PRO A 177 -8.05 6.82 9.19
C PRO A 177 -6.69 6.47 9.80
N LEU A 178 -6.26 5.21 9.70
CA LEU A 178 -4.95 4.81 10.21
C LEU A 178 -3.80 5.49 9.46
N THR A 179 -3.94 5.73 8.15
CA THR A 179 -2.91 6.44 7.37
C THR A 179 -2.85 7.92 7.75
N PHE A 180 -3.99 8.56 7.98
CA PHE A 180 -4.03 9.92 8.51
C PHE A 180 -3.38 9.98 9.89
N LEU A 181 -3.75 9.09 10.81
CA LEU A 181 -3.14 9.00 12.14
C LEU A 181 -1.68 8.52 12.08
N GLY A 182 -1.25 7.91 11.01
CA GLY A 182 0.12 7.41 10.76
C GLY A 182 1.15 8.48 10.44
N GLY A 183 0.83 9.77 10.61
CA GLY A 183 1.79 10.86 10.39
C GLY A 183 2.02 11.20 8.91
N SER A 184 1.04 10.91 8.03
CA SER A 184 1.18 11.23 6.59
C SER A 184 1.25 12.73 6.32
N PHE A 185 0.57 13.55 7.10
CA PHE A 185 0.44 15.00 6.91
C PHE A 185 1.11 15.86 7.99
N TYR A 186 1.62 15.25 9.05
CA TYR A 186 2.26 15.89 10.20
C TYR A 186 3.35 14.98 10.77
N SER A 187 4.25 15.53 11.58
CA SER A 187 5.16 14.71 12.38
C SER A 187 4.47 14.22 13.65
N VAL A 188 4.75 12.99 14.07
CA VAL A 188 4.20 12.40 15.30
C VAL A 188 4.52 13.26 16.53
N ASP A 189 5.64 14.01 16.50
CA ASP A 189 6.04 14.94 17.56
C ASP A 189 5.11 16.14 17.73
N MET A 190 4.30 16.47 16.72
CA MET A 190 3.29 17.54 16.79
C MET A 190 2.02 17.13 17.54
N LEU A 191 1.86 15.84 17.84
CA LEU A 191 0.67 15.34 18.54
C LEU A 191 0.76 15.55 20.05
N PRO A 192 -0.40 15.78 20.72
CA PRO A 192 -0.50 15.71 22.16
C PRO A 192 0.00 14.35 22.71
N PRO A 193 0.55 14.29 23.94
CA PRO A 193 1.20 13.08 24.46
C PRO A 193 0.35 11.81 24.38
N PHE A 194 -0.94 11.90 24.64
CA PHE A 194 -1.88 10.78 24.56
C PHE A 194 -1.94 10.21 23.12
N TRP A 195 -2.16 11.07 22.13
CA TRP A 195 -2.27 10.66 20.73
C TRP A 195 -0.95 10.16 20.14
N ARG A 196 0.18 10.70 20.63
CA ARG A 196 1.51 10.19 20.27
C ARG A 196 1.68 8.72 20.67
N ILE A 197 1.23 8.34 21.88
CA ILE A 197 1.28 6.93 22.32
C ILE A 197 0.34 6.07 21.46
N VAL A 198 -0.90 6.53 21.23
CA VAL A 198 -1.87 5.81 20.39
C VAL A 198 -1.32 5.57 18.99
N THR A 199 -0.68 6.57 18.41
CA THR A 199 -0.08 6.48 17.07
C THR A 199 1.01 5.42 16.97
N LEU A 200 1.77 5.15 18.03
CA LEU A 200 2.80 4.10 18.04
C LEU A 200 2.22 2.68 17.95
N PHE A 201 0.94 2.47 18.27
CA PHE A 201 0.25 1.20 18.02
C PHE A 201 -0.22 1.04 16.58
N ASN A 202 -0.14 2.09 15.78
CA ASN A 202 -0.52 2.07 14.37
C ASN A 202 0.64 1.55 13.50
N PRO A 203 0.51 0.40 12.82
CA PRO A 203 1.59 -0.12 11.99
C PRO A 203 1.97 0.80 10.83
N ILE A 204 1.06 1.67 10.39
CA ILE A 204 1.30 2.57 9.25
C ILE A 204 2.33 3.67 9.59
N VAL A 205 2.44 4.05 10.86
CA VAL A 205 3.43 5.06 11.28
C VAL A 205 4.86 4.63 10.94
N TYR A 206 5.15 3.36 11.12
CA TYR A 206 6.48 2.80 10.84
C TYR A 206 6.81 2.83 9.35
N LEU A 207 5.81 2.58 8.51
CA LEU A 207 5.95 2.62 7.05
C LEU A 207 6.19 4.05 6.56
N VAL A 208 5.35 4.99 7.00
CA VAL A 208 5.45 6.39 6.62
C VAL A 208 6.74 7.00 7.14
N SER A 209 7.11 6.74 8.40
CA SER A 209 8.34 7.24 9.03
C SER A 209 9.59 6.72 8.32
N GLY A 210 9.68 5.40 8.07
CA GLY A 210 10.81 4.81 7.38
C GLY A 210 10.94 5.29 5.92
N PHE A 211 9.82 5.42 5.22
CA PHE A 211 9.81 5.95 3.85
C PHE A 211 10.20 7.43 3.82
N ARG A 212 9.71 8.26 4.75
CA ARG A 212 10.08 9.68 4.87
C ARG A 212 11.58 9.83 5.19
N TRP A 213 12.10 9.00 6.08
CA TRP A 213 13.52 9.00 6.39
C TRP A 213 14.39 8.78 5.15
N SER A 214 13.96 7.93 4.23
CA SER A 214 14.73 7.67 3.00
C SER A 214 14.86 8.90 2.09
N PHE A 215 13.95 9.87 2.21
CA PHE A 215 14.01 11.13 1.46
C PHE A 215 14.86 12.19 2.16
N TYR A 216 14.63 12.41 3.44
CA TYR A 216 15.11 13.62 4.13
C TYR A 216 15.97 13.33 5.35
N GLY A 217 16.23 12.08 5.69
CA GLY A 217 16.87 11.70 6.95
C GLY A 217 16.01 11.95 8.19
N LEU A 218 14.78 12.47 8.02
CA LEU A 218 13.84 12.73 9.10
C LEU A 218 12.96 11.52 9.37
N ALA A 219 12.95 11.06 10.60
CA ALA A 219 12.13 9.93 11.04
C ALA A 219 11.43 10.25 12.36
N ASP A 220 10.11 9.97 12.41
CA ASP A 220 9.35 10.02 13.67
C ASP A 220 9.70 8.81 14.58
N VAL A 221 10.11 7.70 13.96
CA VAL A 221 10.53 6.48 14.63
C VAL A 221 11.83 5.99 14.01
N HIS A 222 12.74 5.46 14.82
CA HIS A 222 14.03 4.94 14.34
C HIS A 222 13.84 3.95 13.18
N VAL A 223 14.60 4.14 12.10
CA VAL A 223 14.44 3.39 10.84
C VAL A 223 14.55 1.88 11.01
N GLY A 224 15.41 1.40 11.91
CA GLY A 224 15.54 -0.03 12.22
C GLY A 224 14.28 -0.60 12.84
N VAL A 225 13.59 0.15 13.71
CA VAL A 225 12.30 -0.23 14.30
C VAL A 225 11.22 -0.24 13.20
N SER A 226 11.20 0.78 12.35
CA SER A 226 10.29 0.85 11.21
C SER A 226 10.42 -0.36 10.29
N LEU A 227 11.64 -0.75 9.95
CA LEU A 227 11.90 -1.93 9.13
C LEU A 227 11.47 -3.23 9.85
N GLY A 228 11.83 -3.38 11.13
CA GLY A 228 11.48 -4.54 11.94
C GLY A 228 9.96 -4.73 12.07
N MET A 229 9.22 -3.65 12.34
CA MET A 229 7.75 -3.68 12.43
C MET A 229 7.10 -4.01 11.09
N THR A 230 7.62 -3.46 9.98
CA THR A 230 7.13 -3.81 8.64
C THR A 230 7.37 -5.27 8.31
N ALA A 231 8.56 -5.78 8.61
CA ALA A 231 8.92 -7.18 8.40
C ALA A 231 8.07 -8.13 9.28
N LEU A 232 7.83 -7.75 10.53
CA LEU A 232 6.96 -8.50 11.44
C LEU A 232 5.52 -8.56 10.89
N PHE A 233 4.98 -7.43 10.46
CA PHE A 233 3.63 -7.38 9.89
C PHE A 233 3.52 -8.25 8.63
N LEU A 234 4.52 -8.17 7.73
CA LEU A 234 4.61 -9.04 6.56
C LEU A 234 4.64 -10.52 6.95
N ALA A 235 5.46 -10.90 7.94
CA ALA A 235 5.56 -12.29 8.40
C ALA A 235 4.24 -12.80 8.98
N VAL A 236 3.53 -11.98 9.78
CA VAL A 236 2.21 -12.31 10.32
C VAL A 236 1.20 -12.55 9.18
N LEU A 237 1.16 -11.66 8.18
CA LEU A 237 0.25 -11.82 7.04
C LEU A 237 0.58 -13.06 6.20
N MET A 238 1.86 -13.37 6.00
CA MET A 238 2.27 -14.62 5.33
C MET A 238 1.82 -15.86 6.12
N ALA A 239 1.94 -15.84 7.44
CA ALA A 239 1.46 -16.92 8.29
C ALA A 239 -0.06 -17.08 8.20
N VAL A 240 -0.82 -15.98 8.19
CA VAL A 240 -2.28 -15.99 8.00
C VAL A 240 -2.66 -16.57 6.64
N VAL A 241 -2.01 -16.16 5.55
CA VAL A 241 -2.25 -16.71 4.21
C VAL A 241 -1.94 -18.20 4.17
N ALA A 242 -0.81 -18.64 4.75
CA ALA A 242 -0.46 -20.05 4.84
C ALA A 242 -1.50 -20.86 5.65
N TRP A 243 -2.02 -20.31 6.74
CA TRP A 243 -3.09 -20.90 7.53
C TRP A 243 -4.39 -21.03 6.73
N ILE A 244 -4.81 -19.98 6.01
CA ILE A 244 -6.01 -19.98 5.16
C ILE A 244 -5.92 -21.12 4.13
N PHE A 245 -4.79 -21.26 3.46
CA PHE A 245 -4.63 -22.32 2.45
C PHE A 245 -4.52 -23.71 3.07
N LYS A 246 -3.90 -23.86 4.24
CA LYS A 246 -3.82 -25.16 4.94
C LYS A 246 -5.20 -25.64 5.42
N THR A 247 -6.04 -24.71 5.89
CA THR A 247 -7.39 -25.04 6.42
C THR A 247 -8.47 -25.06 5.34
N GLY A 248 -8.21 -24.46 4.15
CA GLY A 248 -9.20 -24.27 3.12
C GLY A 248 -10.28 -23.22 3.48
N TYR A 249 -10.00 -22.37 4.48
CA TYR A 249 -10.95 -21.39 4.99
C TYR A 249 -11.46 -20.47 3.88
N ARG A 250 -12.78 -20.50 3.64
CA ARG A 250 -13.50 -19.68 2.64
C ARG A 250 -12.96 -19.78 1.19
N LEU A 251 -12.21 -20.80 0.86
CA LEU A 251 -11.75 -21.04 -0.52
C LEU A 251 -12.76 -21.85 -1.34
N LYS A 252 -13.66 -22.58 -0.68
CA LYS A 252 -14.63 -23.52 -1.27
C LYS A 252 -16.07 -23.17 -0.85
N THR A 253 -16.45 -21.93 -0.86
CA THR A 253 -17.85 -21.53 -0.60
C THR A 253 -18.48 -20.92 -1.82
#